data_6a47829e3dc6bb0d87e3adb192e43fcb
#
_entry.id   6a47829e3dc6bb0d87e3adb192e43fcb
#
_cell.length_a   1.000
_cell.length_b   1.000
_cell.length_c   1.000
_cell.angle_alpha   90.00
_cell.angle_beta   90.00
_cell.angle_gamma   90.00
#
_symmetry.space_group_name_H-M   'P 1'
#
loop_
_entity.id
_entity.type
_entity.pdbx_description
1 polymer ?
#
loop_
_entity_poly.entity_id
_entity_poly.type
_entity_poly.pdbx_seq_one_letter_code
_entity_poly.pdbx_strand_id
1 'polypeptide(L)'
;YMGGLRKYMPVTHWTFLISCLAIAGIPFFSGFCSKDEILVACYNFSPVMGAIMSGIAAMTAFYMFRLYYVIFWGKSYYETHKAEGAHQPHEAPLTMTVPLIILSVITMLVGIFGTLHVFEFGEFVSANGVAFGTHTNWFVAGVSTVLAICGIGLATYMYKGEETPVADMLARKFPKLHRAAYKRFYMDEVWMFVTHKIIFKCVSTPLAWFDRHVVDGAMNFMAWGTNEAGESIRGWQSGDVRQYAVWFLTGAIALVLLCICL
;
A
#
# COMPACT_ATOMS: atom_id res chain seq x y z
N TYR A 1 4.72 -20.10 12.04
CA TYR A 1 4.90 -19.59 13.40
C TYR A 1 3.61 -19.04 14.02
N MET A 2 2.44 -19.28 13.43
CA MET A 2 1.14 -18.84 13.92
C MET A 2 0.21 -20.03 14.07
N GLY A 3 -0.76 -19.93 14.96
CA GLY A 3 -1.78 -20.94 15.22
C GLY A 3 -2.20 -20.92 16.69
N GLY A 4 -3.49 -21.13 16.96
CA GLY A 4 -4.01 -21.22 18.33
C GLY A 4 -3.90 -19.93 19.17
N LEU A 5 -3.67 -18.76 18.54
CA LEU A 5 -3.40 -17.51 19.23
C LEU A 5 -4.61 -16.92 19.98
N ARG A 6 -5.81 -17.45 19.77
CA ARG A 6 -7.05 -16.96 20.41
C ARG A 6 -6.95 -16.88 21.94
N LYS A 7 -6.26 -17.85 22.56
CA LYS A 7 -6.12 -17.92 24.03
C LYS A 7 -5.15 -16.86 24.58
N TYR A 8 -4.14 -16.52 23.79
CA TYR A 8 -3.04 -15.64 24.21
C TYR A 8 -3.28 -14.17 23.86
N MET A 9 -4.06 -13.91 22.80
CA MET A 9 -4.31 -12.57 22.28
C MET A 9 -5.81 -12.31 22.07
N PRO A 10 -6.61 -12.23 23.13
CA PRO A 10 -8.06 -12.11 23.02
C PRO A 10 -8.52 -10.79 22.40
N VAL A 11 -7.89 -9.66 22.73
CA VAL A 11 -8.28 -8.35 22.17
C VAL A 11 -7.98 -8.30 20.68
N THR A 12 -6.77 -8.70 20.28
CA THR A 12 -6.37 -8.79 18.88
C THR A 12 -7.26 -9.76 18.11
N HIS A 13 -7.65 -10.87 18.70
CA HIS A 13 -8.56 -11.85 18.10
C HIS A 13 -9.92 -11.24 17.75
N TRP A 14 -10.56 -10.53 18.68
CA TRP A 14 -11.88 -9.94 18.45
C TRP A 14 -11.86 -8.79 17.46
N THR A 15 -10.87 -7.89 17.55
CA THR A 15 -10.71 -6.78 16.61
C THR A 15 -10.41 -7.27 15.19
N PHE A 16 -9.61 -8.32 15.06
CA PHE A 16 -9.34 -8.97 13.78
C PHE A 16 -10.57 -9.65 13.18
N LEU A 17 -11.39 -10.32 14.02
CA LEU A 17 -12.66 -10.93 13.58
C LEU A 17 -13.63 -9.87 13.04
N ILE A 18 -13.77 -8.73 13.74
CA ILE A 18 -14.60 -7.61 13.29
C ILE A 18 -14.13 -7.10 11.92
N SER A 19 -12.81 -6.94 11.75
CA SER A 19 -12.24 -6.54 10.48
C SER A 19 -12.49 -7.56 9.37
N CYS A 20 -12.38 -8.85 9.66
CA CYS A 20 -12.69 -9.93 8.70
C CYS A 20 -14.16 -9.90 8.27
N LEU A 21 -15.10 -9.67 9.20
CA LEU A 21 -16.52 -9.55 8.91
C LEU A 21 -16.81 -8.32 8.04
N ALA A 22 -16.16 -7.20 8.32
CA ALA A 22 -16.28 -5.99 7.51
C ALA A 22 -15.76 -6.20 6.09
N ILE A 23 -14.57 -6.80 5.93
CA ILE A 23 -13.98 -7.10 4.62
C ILE A 23 -14.79 -8.16 3.87
N ALA A 24 -15.36 -9.14 4.55
CA ALA A 24 -16.25 -10.12 3.95
C ALA A 24 -17.54 -9.50 3.39
N GLY A 25 -17.93 -8.30 3.87
CA GLY A 25 -19.14 -7.62 3.44
C GLY A 25 -20.40 -8.21 4.09
N ILE A 26 -20.33 -8.51 5.37
CA ILE A 26 -21.49 -8.94 6.17
C ILE A 26 -22.32 -7.71 6.53
N PRO A 27 -23.67 -7.79 6.48
CA PRO A 27 -24.55 -6.70 6.89
C PRO A 27 -24.19 -6.15 8.28
N PHE A 28 -24.43 -4.88 8.51
CA PHE A 28 -24.10 -4.11 9.72
C PHE A 28 -22.61 -3.80 9.94
N PHE A 29 -21.74 -4.16 8.99
CA PHE A 29 -20.34 -3.73 8.99
C PHE A 29 -20.07 -2.74 7.83
N SER A 30 -19.08 -1.87 8.00
CA SER A 30 -18.80 -0.78 7.05
C SER A 30 -18.56 -1.25 5.61
N GLY A 31 -17.96 -2.41 5.42
CA GLY A 31 -17.67 -2.97 4.09
C GLY A 31 -18.89 -3.47 3.33
N PHE A 32 -20.04 -3.65 3.99
CA PHE A 32 -21.26 -4.09 3.31
C PHE A 32 -21.79 -3.04 2.36
N CYS A 33 -21.97 -1.80 2.82
CA CYS A 33 -22.54 -0.71 2.01
C CYS A 33 -21.71 -0.43 0.76
N SER A 34 -20.38 -0.32 0.91
CA SER A 34 -19.50 -0.05 -0.23
C SER A 34 -19.45 -1.20 -1.24
N LYS A 35 -19.45 -2.45 -0.77
CA LYS A 35 -19.48 -3.61 -1.67
C LYS A 35 -20.80 -3.72 -2.42
N ASP A 36 -21.92 -3.48 -1.76
CA ASP A 36 -23.23 -3.54 -2.38
C ASP A 36 -23.37 -2.51 -3.50
N GLU A 37 -22.97 -1.27 -3.28
CA GLU A 37 -22.95 -0.23 -4.31
C GLU A 37 -22.10 -0.60 -5.52
N ILE A 38 -20.89 -1.14 -5.29
CA ILE A 38 -20.02 -1.59 -6.38
C ILE A 38 -20.67 -2.73 -7.15
N LEU A 39 -21.29 -3.71 -6.47
CA LEU A 39 -21.94 -4.84 -7.12
C LEU A 39 -23.16 -4.38 -7.93
N VAL A 40 -23.99 -3.49 -7.40
CA VAL A 40 -25.13 -2.92 -8.11
C VAL A 40 -24.65 -2.19 -9.38
N ALA A 41 -23.59 -1.37 -9.28
CA ALA A 41 -23.02 -0.70 -10.45
C ALA A 41 -22.49 -1.69 -11.50
N CYS A 42 -21.85 -2.78 -11.06
CA CYS A 42 -21.37 -3.83 -11.97
C CYS A 42 -22.52 -4.58 -12.65
N TYR A 43 -23.61 -4.89 -11.94
CA TYR A 43 -24.81 -5.52 -12.52
C TYR A 43 -25.53 -4.60 -13.51
N ASN A 44 -25.59 -3.30 -13.23
CA ASN A 44 -26.16 -2.31 -14.13
C ASN A 44 -25.33 -2.14 -15.41
N PHE A 45 -24.01 -2.27 -15.33
CA PHE A 45 -23.14 -2.25 -16.51
C PHE A 45 -23.26 -3.52 -17.35
N SER A 46 -23.19 -4.69 -16.70
CA SER A 46 -23.32 -6.00 -17.36
C SER A 46 -23.62 -7.09 -16.34
N PRO A 47 -24.64 -7.95 -16.58
CA PRO A 47 -24.93 -9.09 -15.70
C PRO A 47 -23.74 -10.04 -15.53
N VAL A 48 -22.91 -10.22 -16.58
CA VAL A 48 -21.72 -11.06 -16.54
C VAL A 48 -20.67 -10.46 -15.59
N MET A 49 -20.44 -9.14 -15.68
CA MET A 49 -19.54 -8.43 -14.78
C MET A 49 -20.01 -8.53 -13.33
N GLY A 50 -21.29 -8.34 -13.08
CA GLY A 50 -21.90 -8.49 -11.76
C GLY A 50 -21.70 -9.90 -11.18
N ALA A 51 -21.90 -10.95 -11.99
CA ALA A 51 -21.68 -12.33 -11.57
C ALA A 51 -20.20 -12.61 -11.23
N ILE A 52 -19.27 -12.14 -12.05
CA ILE A 52 -17.85 -12.28 -11.78
C ILE A 52 -17.45 -11.57 -10.47
N MET A 53 -17.91 -10.33 -10.29
CA MET A 53 -17.60 -9.55 -9.09
C MET A 53 -18.23 -10.16 -7.83
N SER A 54 -19.44 -10.74 -7.94
CA SER A 54 -20.05 -11.50 -6.84
C SER A 54 -19.24 -12.75 -6.47
N GLY A 55 -18.69 -13.45 -7.45
CA GLY A 55 -17.77 -14.57 -7.24
C GLY A 55 -16.46 -14.13 -6.53
N ILE A 56 -15.91 -12.99 -6.92
CA ILE A 56 -14.73 -12.39 -6.27
C ILE A 56 -15.05 -12.00 -4.82
N ALA A 57 -16.25 -11.47 -4.56
CA ALA A 57 -16.70 -11.13 -3.20
C ALA A 57 -16.79 -12.37 -2.31
N ALA A 58 -17.33 -13.49 -2.82
CA ALA A 58 -17.35 -14.77 -2.10
C ALA A 58 -15.95 -15.31 -1.83
N MET A 59 -15.06 -15.22 -2.81
CA MET A 59 -13.65 -15.62 -2.63
C MET A 59 -12.94 -14.74 -1.60
N THR A 60 -13.26 -13.45 -1.54
CA THR A 60 -12.75 -12.54 -0.53
C THR A 60 -13.14 -12.98 0.87
N ALA A 61 -14.42 -13.31 1.09
CA ALA A 61 -14.90 -13.83 2.36
C ALA A 61 -14.20 -15.14 2.74
N PHE A 62 -14.01 -16.04 1.79
CA PHE A 62 -13.31 -17.31 2.02
C PHE A 62 -11.86 -17.10 2.45
N TYR A 63 -11.05 -16.29 1.73
CA TYR A 63 -9.63 -16.16 2.08
C TYR A 63 -9.41 -15.37 3.37
N MET A 64 -10.27 -14.41 3.71
CA MET A 64 -10.18 -13.68 4.98
C MET A 64 -10.47 -14.59 6.18
N PHE A 65 -11.49 -15.44 6.08
CA PHE A 65 -11.78 -16.41 7.14
C PHE A 65 -10.79 -17.57 7.18
N ARG A 66 -10.22 -17.97 6.05
CA ARG A 66 -9.06 -18.88 6.04
C ARG A 66 -7.91 -18.29 6.87
N LEU A 67 -7.54 -17.01 6.61
CA LEU A 67 -6.48 -16.34 7.35
C LEU A 67 -6.80 -16.27 8.84
N TYR A 68 -8.03 -15.91 9.20
CA TYR A 68 -8.51 -15.86 10.58
C TYR A 68 -8.37 -17.24 11.28
N TYR A 69 -8.82 -18.31 10.64
CA TYR A 69 -8.75 -19.65 11.25
C TYR A 69 -7.30 -20.15 11.38
N VAL A 70 -6.45 -19.91 10.41
CA VAL A 70 -5.05 -20.33 10.47
C VAL A 70 -4.27 -19.60 11.57
N ILE A 71 -4.62 -18.34 11.88
CA ILE A 71 -3.94 -17.55 12.92
C ILE A 71 -4.47 -17.90 14.32
N PHE A 72 -5.79 -17.86 14.50
CA PHE A 72 -6.40 -17.92 15.83
C PHE A 72 -6.89 -19.28 16.27
N TRP A 73 -7.12 -20.18 15.34
CA TRP A 73 -7.53 -21.56 15.58
C TRP A 73 -6.41 -22.51 15.15
N GLY A 74 -6.65 -23.80 15.15
CA GLY A 74 -5.66 -24.81 14.80
C GLY A 74 -4.64 -25.08 15.92
N LYS A 75 -3.59 -25.82 15.58
CA LYS A 75 -2.51 -26.18 16.53
C LYS A 75 -1.67 -24.96 16.87
N SER A 76 -1.47 -24.72 18.17
CA SER A 76 -0.59 -23.65 18.64
C SER A 76 0.87 -24.00 18.32
N TYR A 77 1.54 -23.15 17.54
CA TYR A 77 2.97 -23.29 17.28
C TYR A 77 3.77 -23.29 18.59
N TYR A 78 3.40 -22.42 19.54
CA TYR A 78 4.05 -22.35 20.85
C TYR A 78 3.97 -23.66 21.64
N GLU A 79 2.78 -24.27 21.71
CA GLU A 79 2.61 -25.53 22.44
C GLU A 79 3.43 -26.68 21.82
N THR A 80 3.58 -26.68 20.49
CA THR A 80 4.32 -27.71 19.74
C THR A 80 5.83 -27.53 19.88
N HIS A 81 6.35 -26.28 19.96
CA HIS A 81 7.78 -25.96 19.99
C HIS A 81 8.26 -25.40 21.34
N LYS A 82 7.48 -25.56 22.39
CA LYS A 82 7.82 -25.08 23.74
C LYS A 82 9.15 -25.64 24.24
N ALA A 83 9.45 -26.89 23.93
CA ALA A 83 10.70 -27.56 24.30
C ALA A 83 11.92 -26.99 23.55
N GLU A 84 11.74 -26.32 22.42
CA GLU A 84 12.77 -25.73 21.58
C GLU A 84 13.03 -24.23 21.93
N GLY A 85 12.44 -23.73 23.02
CA GLY A 85 12.65 -22.34 23.48
C GLY A 85 11.78 -21.30 22.77
N ALA A 86 10.65 -21.69 22.19
CA ALA A 86 9.70 -20.75 21.60
C ALA A 86 9.16 -19.78 22.64
N HIS A 87 9.15 -18.49 22.32
CA HIS A 87 8.60 -17.46 23.20
C HIS A 87 7.08 -17.57 23.31
N GLN A 88 6.57 -17.43 24.54
CA GLN A 88 5.14 -17.43 24.78
C GLN A 88 4.49 -16.22 24.12
N PRO A 89 3.48 -16.40 23.24
CA PRO A 89 2.71 -15.30 22.72
C PRO A 89 1.99 -14.55 23.85
N HIS A 90 1.97 -13.24 23.77
CA HIS A 90 1.25 -12.37 24.71
C HIS A 90 0.48 -11.31 23.96
N GLU A 91 -0.51 -10.71 24.62
CA GLU A 91 -1.28 -9.61 24.03
C GLU A 91 -0.39 -8.39 23.76
N ALA A 92 -0.70 -7.65 22.70
CA ALA A 92 0.00 -6.44 22.35
C ALA A 92 -0.18 -5.35 23.44
N PRO A 93 0.79 -4.43 23.63
CA PRO A 93 0.68 -3.35 24.60
C PRO A 93 -0.53 -2.45 24.32
N LEU A 94 -1.01 -1.74 25.34
CA LEU A 94 -2.20 -0.86 25.23
C LEU A 94 -2.07 0.19 24.11
N THR A 95 -0.87 0.66 23.83
CA THR A 95 -0.59 1.60 22.73
C THR A 95 -0.96 1.05 21.35
N MET A 96 -1.00 -0.27 21.19
CA MET A 96 -1.40 -0.94 19.95
C MET A 96 -2.86 -1.43 20.00
N THR A 97 -3.32 -1.93 21.16
CA THR A 97 -4.67 -2.49 21.28
C THR A 97 -5.76 -1.41 21.33
N VAL A 98 -5.49 -0.25 21.93
CA VAL A 98 -6.47 0.85 21.98
C VAL A 98 -6.84 1.36 20.58
N PRO A 99 -5.92 1.68 19.68
CA PRO A 99 -6.27 2.05 18.31
C PRO A 99 -7.07 0.96 17.57
N LEU A 100 -6.76 -0.32 17.77
CA LEU A 100 -7.50 -1.43 17.15
C LEU A 100 -8.94 -1.51 17.65
N ILE A 101 -9.16 -1.29 18.96
CA ILE A 101 -10.50 -1.24 19.55
C ILE A 101 -11.29 -0.06 18.98
N ILE A 102 -10.68 1.13 18.94
CA ILE A 102 -11.32 2.33 18.39
C ILE A 102 -11.73 2.10 16.93
N LEU A 103 -10.83 1.60 16.10
CA LEU A 103 -11.12 1.31 14.69
C LEU A 103 -12.21 0.24 14.53
N SER A 104 -12.22 -0.80 15.35
CA SER A 104 -13.27 -1.82 15.29
C SER A 104 -14.64 -1.29 15.69
N VAL A 105 -14.71 -0.41 16.70
CA VAL A 105 -15.96 0.25 17.10
C VAL A 105 -16.46 1.18 16.00
N ILE A 106 -15.59 1.99 15.40
CA ILE A 106 -15.94 2.87 14.28
C ILE A 106 -16.45 2.04 13.09
N THR A 107 -15.79 0.93 12.75
CA THR A 107 -16.19 0.01 11.68
C THR A 107 -17.60 -0.54 11.89
N MET A 108 -17.96 -0.88 13.11
CA MET A 108 -19.31 -1.33 13.45
C MET A 108 -20.33 -0.19 13.39
N LEU A 109 -20.02 0.96 13.97
CA LEU A 109 -20.93 2.12 13.97
C LEU A 109 -21.22 2.60 12.57
N VAL A 110 -20.21 2.79 11.73
CA VAL A 110 -20.37 3.21 10.32
C VAL A 110 -21.18 2.17 9.54
N GLY A 111 -20.97 0.89 9.79
CA GLY A 111 -21.74 -0.17 9.16
C GLY A 111 -23.20 -0.17 9.55
N ILE A 112 -23.52 0.02 10.83
CA ILE A 112 -24.89 0.10 11.33
C ILE A 112 -25.60 1.34 10.74
N PHE A 113 -24.98 2.52 10.83
CA PHE A 113 -25.57 3.76 10.32
C PHE A 113 -25.75 3.74 8.80
N GLY A 114 -24.79 3.18 8.06
CA GLY A 114 -24.88 3.03 6.62
C GLY A 114 -25.99 2.04 6.20
N THR A 115 -26.09 0.88 6.88
CA THR A 115 -27.13 -0.12 6.57
C THR A 115 -28.53 0.38 6.90
N LEU A 116 -28.67 1.21 7.94
CA LEU A 116 -29.94 1.82 8.35
C LEU A 116 -30.27 3.12 7.59
N HIS A 117 -29.43 3.54 6.64
CA HIS A 117 -29.58 4.79 5.89
C HIS A 117 -29.75 6.04 6.78
N VAL A 118 -29.11 6.04 7.96
CA VAL A 118 -29.12 7.19 8.88
C VAL A 118 -28.20 8.30 8.40
N PHE A 119 -27.15 7.92 7.66
CA PHE A 119 -26.14 8.84 7.11
C PHE A 119 -25.82 8.45 5.67
N GLU A 120 -26.18 9.31 4.73
CA GLU A 120 -25.85 9.13 3.30
C GLU A 120 -24.50 9.77 2.99
N PHE A 121 -23.45 8.98 3.07
CA PHE A 121 -22.08 9.41 2.80
C PHE A 121 -21.91 9.96 1.37
N GLY A 122 -22.69 9.45 0.41
CA GLY A 122 -22.68 9.91 -0.97
C GLY A 122 -23.10 11.37 -1.13
N GLU A 123 -24.09 11.84 -0.37
CA GLU A 123 -24.49 13.26 -0.36
C GLU A 123 -23.42 14.15 0.22
N PHE A 124 -22.77 13.71 1.30
CA PHE A 124 -21.72 14.47 1.97
C PHE A 124 -20.50 14.68 1.08
N VAL A 125 -20.12 13.68 0.26
CA VAL A 125 -18.95 13.75 -0.63
C VAL A 125 -19.27 14.41 -1.96
N SER A 126 -20.54 14.47 -2.36
CA SER A 126 -20.97 15.07 -3.62
C SER A 126 -20.78 16.60 -3.61
N ALA A 127 -19.92 17.11 -4.49
CA ALA A 127 -19.65 18.56 -4.60
C ALA A 127 -20.91 19.39 -4.96
N ASN A 128 -21.93 18.77 -5.53
CA ASN A 128 -23.16 19.42 -6.00
C ASN A 128 -24.38 19.16 -5.12
N GLY A 129 -24.25 18.45 -3.99
CA GLY A 129 -25.35 18.07 -3.14
C GLY A 129 -26.40 17.19 -3.84
N VAL A 130 -26.06 16.66 -5.02
CA VAL A 130 -26.94 15.72 -5.74
C VAL A 130 -26.83 14.39 -5.01
N ALA A 131 -27.92 13.98 -4.39
CA ALA A 131 -28.07 12.64 -3.85
C ALA A 131 -27.76 11.64 -4.96
N PHE A 132 -26.60 11.00 -4.89
CA PHE A 132 -26.44 9.74 -5.60
C PHE A 132 -27.48 8.81 -4.96
N GLY A 133 -28.57 8.57 -5.66
CA GLY A 133 -29.61 7.69 -5.15
C GLY A 133 -29.02 6.31 -4.88
N THR A 134 -28.54 6.13 -3.69
CA THR A 134 -28.05 4.84 -3.14
C THR A 134 -29.26 3.98 -2.84
N HIS A 135 -29.96 3.55 -3.90
CA HIS A 135 -31.01 2.57 -3.74
C HIS A 135 -30.36 1.20 -3.54
N THR A 136 -30.28 0.79 -2.30
CA THR A 136 -29.88 -0.59 -1.96
C THR A 136 -30.75 -1.56 -2.75
N ASN A 137 -30.15 -2.25 -3.70
CA ASN A 137 -30.86 -3.31 -4.41
C ASN A 137 -30.87 -4.55 -3.53
N TRP A 138 -31.94 -4.74 -2.78
CA TRP A 138 -32.09 -5.84 -1.82
C TRP A 138 -31.86 -7.22 -2.43
N PHE A 139 -32.10 -7.38 -3.74
CA PHE A 139 -31.80 -8.63 -4.43
C PHE A 139 -30.28 -8.85 -4.54
N VAL A 140 -29.52 -7.85 -4.99
CA VAL A 140 -28.06 -7.94 -5.13
C VAL A 140 -27.42 -8.09 -3.74
N ALA A 141 -27.87 -7.30 -2.77
CA ALA A 141 -27.43 -7.35 -1.38
C ALA A 141 -27.68 -8.74 -0.75
N GLY A 142 -28.85 -9.32 -1.01
CA GLY A 142 -29.19 -10.67 -0.54
C GLY A 142 -28.30 -11.74 -1.16
N VAL A 143 -28.07 -11.70 -2.47
CA VAL A 143 -27.21 -12.66 -3.18
C VAL A 143 -25.76 -12.53 -2.70
N SER A 144 -25.24 -11.32 -2.58
CA SER A 144 -23.86 -11.08 -2.11
C SER A 144 -23.65 -11.58 -0.68
N THR A 145 -24.63 -11.33 0.21
CA THR A 145 -24.58 -11.81 1.60
C THR A 145 -24.60 -13.33 1.68
N VAL A 146 -25.47 -14.00 0.93
CA VAL A 146 -25.52 -15.47 0.88
C VAL A 146 -24.20 -16.04 0.38
N LEU A 147 -23.64 -15.47 -0.69
CA LEU A 147 -22.35 -15.89 -1.22
C LEU A 147 -21.20 -15.67 -0.22
N ALA A 148 -21.20 -14.56 0.50
CA ALA A 148 -20.22 -14.31 1.57
C ALA A 148 -20.35 -15.34 2.70
N ILE A 149 -21.57 -15.64 3.15
CA ILE A 149 -21.81 -16.65 4.18
C ILE A 149 -21.38 -18.06 3.70
N CYS A 150 -21.63 -18.40 2.44
CA CYS A 150 -21.15 -19.64 1.85
C CYS A 150 -19.61 -19.70 1.84
N GLY A 151 -18.95 -18.60 1.47
CA GLY A 151 -17.48 -18.50 1.51
C GLY A 151 -16.93 -18.69 2.93
N ILE A 152 -17.55 -18.06 3.94
CA ILE A 152 -17.20 -18.19 5.35
C ILE A 152 -17.43 -19.65 5.82
N GLY A 153 -18.56 -20.22 5.48
CA GLY A 153 -18.92 -21.60 5.83
C GLY A 153 -17.92 -22.60 5.27
N LEU A 154 -17.52 -22.43 4.01
CA LEU A 154 -16.52 -23.27 3.36
C LEU A 154 -15.15 -23.12 4.05
N ALA A 155 -14.74 -21.89 4.37
CA ALA A 155 -13.50 -21.63 5.10
C ALA A 155 -13.53 -22.25 6.50
N THR A 156 -14.67 -22.17 7.19
CA THR A 156 -14.88 -22.79 8.51
C THR A 156 -14.74 -24.31 8.44
N TYR A 157 -15.39 -24.92 7.46
CA TYR A 157 -15.32 -26.35 7.25
C TYR A 157 -13.90 -26.84 6.97
N MET A 158 -13.14 -26.09 6.17
CA MET A 158 -11.80 -26.50 5.73
C MET A 158 -10.69 -26.21 6.77
N TYR A 159 -10.81 -25.12 7.56
CA TYR A 159 -9.67 -24.58 8.33
C TYR A 159 -9.91 -24.41 9.83
N LYS A 160 -11.13 -24.63 10.34
CA LYS A 160 -11.40 -24.50 11.78
C LYS A 160 -10.77 -25.61 12.62
N GLY A 161 -10.54 -26.79 12.02
CA GLY A 161 -9.95 -27.95 12.71
C GLY A 161 -8.44 -27.77 12.96
N GLU A 162 -7.90 -28.62 13.82
CA GLU A 162 -6.45 -28.70 14.06
C GLU A 162 -5.67 -29.26 12.86
N GLU A 163 -6.34 -30.05 12.04
CA GLU A 163 -5.82 -30.59 10.77
C GLU A 163 -6.64 -30.07 9.60
N THR A 164 -5.99 -29.90 8.47
CA THR A 164 -6.61 -29.41 7.23
C THR A 164 -6.66 -30.49 6.14
N PRO A 165 -7.33 -31.64 6.41
CA PRO A 165 -7.27 -32.81 5.52
C PRO A 165 -7.81 -32.52 4.12
N VAL A 166 -8.81 -31.65 4.01
CA VAL A 166 -9.42 -31.28 2.72
C VAL A 166 -8.46 -30.43 1.89
N ALA A 167 -7.76 -29.46 2.50
CA ALA A 167 -6.78 -28.64 1.81
C ALA A 167 -5.58 -29.47 1.33
N ASP A 168 -5.09 -30.39 2.16
CA ASP A 168 -3.99 -31.29 1.82
C ASP A 168 -4.37 -32.28 0.71
N MET A 169 -5.59 -32.81 0.74
CA MET A 169 -6.12 -33.67 -0.31
C MET A 169 -6.18 -32.94 -1.65
N LEU A 170 -6.69 -31.68 -1.67
CA LEU A 170 -6.75 -30.86 -2.86
C LEU A 170 -5.36 -30.53 -3.40
N ALA A 171 -4.41 -30.22 -2.54
CA ALA A 171 -3.03 -29.95 -2.93
C ALA A 171 -2.37 -31.17 -3.59
N ARG A 172 -2.64 -32.38 -3.06
CA ARG A 172 -2.15 -33.66 -3.66
C ARG A 172 -2.84 -34.01 -4.97
N LYS A 173 -4.13 -33.70 -5.10
CA LYS A 173 -4.92 -34.00 -6.30
C LYS A 173 -4.55 -33.07 -7.47
N PHE A 174 -4.22 -31.79 -7.17
CA PHE A 174 -3.90 -30.76 -8.18
C PHE A 174 -2.52 -30.14 -7.96
N PRO A 175 -1.41 -30.90 -8.06
CA PRO A 175 -0.08 -30.41 -7.68
C PRO A 175 0.44 -29.29 -8.57
N LYS A 176 0.08 -29.27 -9.87
CA LYS A 176 0.45 -28.18 -10.79
C LYS A 176 -0.23 -26.86 -10.45
N LEU A 177 -1.54 -26.92 -10.17
CA LEU A 177 -2.33 -25.75 -9.80
C LEU A 177 -1.90 -25.22 -8.42
N HIS A 178 -1.68 -26.13 -7.46
CA HIS A 178 -1.16 -25.77 -6.14
C HIS A 178 0.21 -25.08 -6.25
N ARG A 179 1.12 -25.57 -7.07
CA ARG A 179 2.44 -24.94 -7.30
C ARG A 179 2.31 -23.59 -7.97
N ALA A 180 1.43 -23.43 -8.97
CA ALA A 180 1.16 -22.16 -9.62
C ALA A 180 0.58 -21.15 -8.65
N ALA A 181 -0.42 -21.53 -7.84
CA ALA A 181 -1.01 -20.67 -6.82
C ALA A 181 0.00 -20.30 -5.72
N TYR A 182 0.82 -21.26 -5.26
CA TYR A 182 1.89 -21.01 -4.29
C TYR A 182 2.93 -20.00 -4.79
N LYS A 183 3.27 -20.08 -6.08
CA LYS A 183 4.15 -19.11 -6.75
C LYS A 183 3.40 -17.86 -7.27
N ARG A 184 2.20 -17.59 -6.78
CA ARG A 184 1.38 -16.42 -7.17
C ARG A 184 1.23 -16.30 -8.68
N PHE A 185 1.02 -17.42 -9.36
CA PHE A 185 0.93 -17.52 -10.83
C PHE A 185 2.14 -16.93 -11.55
N TYR A 186 3.31 -16.97 -10.95
CA TYR A 186 4.59 -16.42 -11.45
C TYR A 186 4.55 -14.92 -11.73
N MET A 187 3.61 -14.19 -11.11
CA MET A 187 3.49 -12.74 -11.27
C MET A 187 4.74 -12.02 -10.75
N ASP A 188 5.27 -12.46 -9.62
CA ASP A 188 6.47 -11.86 -9.03
C ASP A 188 7.68 -12.01 -9.96
N GLU A 189 7.84 -13.18 -10.60
CA GLU A 189 8.92 -13.43 -11.56
C GLU A 189 8.80 -12.52 -12.78
N VAL A 190 7.58 -12.33 -13.30
CA VAL A 190 7.33 -11.41 -14.44
C VAL A 190 7.64 -9.97 -14.04
N TRP A 191 7.16 -9.50 -12.89
CA TRP A 191 7.44 -8.14 -12.44
C TRP A 191 8.91 -7.92 -12.12
N MET A 192 9.59 -8.89 -11.52
CA MET A 192 11.03 -8.83 -11.28
C MET A 192 11.81 -8.76 -12.59
N PHE A 193 11.41 -9.53 -13.59
CA PHE A 193 12.01 -9.43 -14.94
C PHE A 193 11.82 -8.04 -15.55
N VAL A 194 10.59 -7.51 -15.53
CA VAL A 194 10.27 -6.16 -16.05
C VAL A 194 11.07 -5.10 -15.31
N THR A 195 11.07 -5.15 -13.98
CA THR A 195 11.75 -4.15 -13.15
C THR A 195 13.26 -4.18 -13.33
N HIS A 196 13.89 -5.35 -13.22
CA HIS A 196 15.35 -5.44 -13.26
C HIS A 196 15.92 -5.38 -14.69
N LYS A 197 15.29 -6.06 -15.65
CA LYS A 197 15.84 -6.10 -17.00
C LYS A 197 15.38 -4.96 -17.89
N ILE A 198 14.14 -4.50 -17.75
CA ILE A 198 13.61 -3.44 -18.60
C ILE A 198 13.82 -2.08 -17.92
N ILE A 199 13.24 -1.87 -16.73
CA ILE A 199 13.26 -0.55 -16.09
C ILE A 199 14.68 -0.19 -15.65
N PHE A 200 15.32 -1.02 -14.83
CA PHE A 200 16.62 -0.66 -14.29
C PHE A 200 17.72 -0.66 -15.36
N LYS A 201 17.78 -1.68 -16.20
CA LYS A 201 18.85 -1.78 -17.19
C LYS A 201 18.68 -0.84 -18.38
N CYS A 202 17.45 -0.69 -18.90
CA CYS A 202 17.22 0.09 -20.11
C CYS A 202 16.86 1.56 -19.84
N VAL A 203 16.35 1.89 -18.65
CA VAL A 203 15.92 3.25 -18.32
C VAL A 203 16.80 3.86 -17.23
N SER A 204 16.86 3.24 -16.06
CA SER A 204 17.57 3.84 -14.91
C SER A 204 19.07 3.94 -15.10
N THR A 205 19.70 2.93 -15.70
CA THR A 205 21.15 2.95 -15.92
C THR A 205 21.59 4.03 -16.91
N PRO A 206 20.97 4.20 -18.11
CA PRO A 206 21.29 5.30 -19.00
C PRO A 206 21.01 6.68 -18.41
N LEU A 207 19.89 6.84 -17.66
CA LEU A 207 19.58 8.08 -16.99
C LEU A 207 20.61 8.42 -15.89
N ALA A 208 21.01 7.46 -15.09
CA ALA A 208 22.05 7.65 -14.10
C ALA A 208 23.42 7.96 -14.71
N TRP A 209 23.73 7.37 -15.88
CA TRP A 209 24.92 7.71 -16.63
C TRP A 209 24.88 9.16 -17.14
N PHE A 210 23.75 9.55 -17.74
CA PHE A 210 23.56 10.93 -18.21
C PHE A 210 23.67 11.95 -17.07
N ASP A 211 23.02 11.69 -15.96
CA ASP A 211 23.07 12.53 -14.78
C ASP A 211 24.52 12.77 -14.31
N ARG A 212 25.28 11.70 -14.09
CA ARG A 212 26.68 11.77 -13.62
C ARG A 212 27.64 12.41 -14.63
N HIS A 213 27.48 12.14 -15.92
CA HIS A 213 28.48 12.59 -16.91
C HIS A 213 28.12 13.93 -17.55
N VAL A 214 26.82 14.18 -17.75
CA VAL A 214 26.39 15.41 -18.40
C VAL A 214 26.01 16.47 -17.36
N VAL A 215 25.14 16.16 -16.45
CA VAL A 215 24.65 17.16 -15.48
C VAL A 215 25.73 17.49 -14.46
N ASP A 216 26.23 16.50 -13.74
CA ASP A 216 27.32 16.69 -12.77
C ASP A 216 28.60 17.16 -13.46
N GLY A 217 28.89 16.65 -14.66
CA GLY A 217 30.03 17.09 -15.46
C GLY A 217 29.96 18.56 -15.82
N ALA A 218 28.79 19.06 -16.24
CA ALA A 218 28.59 20.48 -16.57
C ALA A 218 28.71 21.37 -15.31
N MET A 219 28.14 20.94 -14.18
CA MET A 219 28.25 21.67 -12.91
C MET A 219 29.70 21.73 -12.42
N ASN A 220 30.41 20.63 -12.48
CA ASN A 220 31.83 20.58 -12.12
C ASN A 220 32.71 21.42 -13.05
N PHE A 221 32.41 21.44 -14.34
CA PHE A 221 33.10 22.32 -15.31
C PHE A 221 32.88 23.79 -15.00
N MET A 222 31.65 24.21 -14.68
CA MET A 222 31.36 25.58 -14.26
C MET A 222 32.09 25.96 -12.97
N ALA A 223 32.11 25.05 -11.99
CA ALA A 223 32.83 25.25 -10.73
C ALA A 223 34.34 25.37 -10.97
N TRP A 224 34.91 24.49 -11.81
CA TRP A 224 36.33 24.56 -12.19
C TRP A 224 36.65 25.87 -12.91
N GLY A 225 35.85 26.27 -13.90
CA GLY A 225 36.01 27.53 -14.64
C GLY A 225 35.95 28.75 -13.74
N THR A 226 35.04 28.75 -12.75
CA THR A 226 34.94 29.84 -11.76
C THR A 226 36.17 29.87 -10.86
N ASN A 227 36.71 28.74 -10.42
CA ASN A 227 37.91 28.66 -9.61
C ASN A 227 39.14 29.14 -10.42
N GLU A 228 39.29 28.67 -11.67
CA GLU A 228 40.41 29.08 -12.54
C GLU A 228 40.40 30.58 -12.83
N ALA A 229 39.19 31.11 -13.13
CA ALA A 229 39.01 32.56 -13.29
C ALA A 229 39.35 33.31 -12.00
N GLY A 230 38.91 32.80 -10.85
CA GLY A 230 39.26 33.36 -9.53
C GLY A 230 40.77 33.39 -9.25
N GLU A 231 41.45 32.29 -9.54
CA GLU A 231 42.91 32.23 -9.40
C GLU A 231 43.67 33.16 -10.33
N SER A 232 43.21 33.29 -11.57
CA SER A 232 43.78 34.21 -12.55
C SER A 232 43.62 35.68 -12.12
N ILE A 233 42.47 36.05 -11.56
CA ILE A 233 42.20 37.41 -11.07
C ILE A 233 42.94 37.68 -9.74
N ARG A 234 43.17 36.64 -8.92
CA ARG A 234 43.87 36.77 -7.64
C ARG A 234 45.25 37.39 -7.78
N GLY A 235 45.94 37.11 -8.87
CA GLY A 235 47.27 37.69 -9.15
C GLY A 235 47.25 39.22 -9.29
N TRP A 236 46.10 39.83 -9.59
CA TRP A 236 45.92 41.28 -9.65
C TRP A 236 45.80 41.93 -8.28
N GLN A 237 45.46 41.14 -7.25
CA GLN A 237 45.37 41.59 -5.86
C GLN A 237 46.69 41.25 -5.13
N SER A 238 47.74 41.98 -5.48
CA SER A 238 49.11 41.79 -4.91
C SER A 238 49.22 42.20 -3.44
N GLY A 239 48.25 42.95 -2.89
CA GLY A 239 48.31 43.49 -1.52
C GLY A 239 49.27 44.72 -1.39
N ASP A 240 49.96 45.08 -2.46
CA ASP A 240 50.88 46.24 -2.45
C ASP A 240 50.11 47.53 -2.80
N VAL A 241 49.99 48.41 -1.83
CA VAL A 241 49.28 49.71 -1.95
C VAL A 241 49.87 50.55 -3.08
N ARG A 242 51.17 50.46 -3.38
CA ARG A 242 51.78 51.19 -4.48
C ARG A 242 51.26 50.76 -5.84
N GLN A 243 51.08 49.47 -6.03
CA GLN A 243 50.55 48.93 -7.27
C GLN A 243 49.09 49.32 -7.48
N TYR A 244 48.30 49.34 -6.45
CA TYR A 244 46.90 49.83 -6.53
C TYR A 244 46.84 51.30 -6.83
N ALA A 245 47.71 52.14 -6.26
CA ALA A 245 47.80 53.54 -6.58
C ALA A 245 48.16 53.79 -8.05
N VAL A 246 49.08 53.01 -8.63
CA VAL A 246 49.43 53.08 -10.07
C VAL A 246 48.24 52.69 -10.95
N TRP A 247 47.54 51.62 -10.63
CA TRP A 247 46.34 51.20 -11.38
C TRP A 247 45.23 52.23 -11.30
N PHE A 248 44.99 52.84 -10.13
CA PHE A 248 44.01 53.89 -9.93
C PHE A 248 44.37 55.11 -10.76
N LEU A 249 45.60 55.54 -10.73
CA LEU A 249 46.07 56.71 -11.46
C LEU A 249 45.96 56.49 -12.98
N THR A 250 46.35 55.33 -13.46
CA THR A 250 46.25 54.93 -14.86
C THR A 250 44.80 54.88 -15.34
N GLY A 251 43.90 54.38 -14.55
CA GLY A 251 42.46 54.38 -14.83
C GLY A 251 41.85 55.75 -14.85
N ALA A 252 42.26 56.62 -13.92
CA ALA A 252 41.81 58.01 -13.89
C ALA A 252 42.29 58.79 -15.11
N ILE A 253 43.55 58.62 -15.50
CA ILE A 253 44.10 59.24 -16.72
C ILE A 253 43.39 58.76 -17.99
N ALA A 254 43.14 57.43 -18.07
CA ALA A 254 42.43 56.85 -19.21
C ALA A 254 41.00 57.39 -19.34
N LEU A 255 40.28 57.59 -18.22
CA LEU A 255 38.94 58.20 -18.19
C LEU A 255 38.98 59.64 -18.62
N VAL A 256 39.95 60.48 -18.19
CA VAL A 256 40.12 61.86 -18.59
C VAL A 256 40.39 61.92 -20.09
N LEU A 257 41.29 61.08 -20.62
CA LEU A 257 41.58 61.08 -22.06
C LEU A 257 40.37 60.62 -22.86
N LEU A 258 39.58 59.72 -22.39
CA LEU A 258 38.36 59.28 -23.06
C LEU A 258 37.28 60.38 -23.09
N CYS A 259 37.16 61.18 -22.02
CA CYS A 259 36.29 62.36 -21.98
C CYS A 259 36.76 63.51 -22.86
N ILE A 260 38.05 63.60 -23.15
CA ILE A 260 38.59 64.69 -24.05
C ILE A 260 38.45 64.24 -25.51
N CYS A 261 38.49 62.96 -25.81
CA CYS A 261 38.35 62.42 -27.16
C CYS A 261 36.90 62.15 -27.62
N LEU A 262 35.95 62.19 -26.71
CA LEU A 262 34.50 62.16 -26.96
C LEU A 262 33.94 63.57 -26.99
#